data_aa638feadb4036b4f02a323295b8b896
#
_entry.id   aa638feadb4036b4f02a323295b8b896
#
_cell.length_a   1.000
_cell.length_b   1.000
_cell.length_c   1.000
_cell.angle_alpha   90.00
_cell.angle_beta   90.00
_cell.angle_gamma   90.00
#
_symmetry.space_group_name_H-M   'P 1'
#
loop_
_entity.id
_entity.type
_entity.pdbx_description
1 polymer ?
#
loop_
_entity_poly.entity_id
_entity_poly.type
_entity_poly.pdbx_seq_one_letter_code
_entity_poly.pdbx_strand_id
1 'polypeptide(L)'
;MATQSLPRENAIGELSQLLGDRLTASVAVREQHGNGECGLYTPQPPDAVVFPRSTEEVSAIVSICAAHAMPMVPYGVGTSVEGNVTAPYGGVCIDLSQMNEVVCVNEADLDCTVQAGVTRKQLNQYLKDTGLFFPIDPGADATLGGMAATRASGTNAVRYGTLRENVLGLTVVLPDGKIIKTGGRARKSS
;
A
#
# COMPACT_ATOMS: atom_id res chain seq x y z
N MET A 1 15.32 -3.14 -29.26
CA MET A 1 14.64 -3.68 -28.06
C MET A 1 15.59 -4.22 -26.96
N ALA A 2 16.91 -4.27 -27.16
CA ALA A 2 17.85 -4.81 -26.16
C ALA A 2 18.35 -3.78 -25.11
N THR A 3 18.05 -2.50 -25.24
CA THR A 3 18.59 -1.42 -24.40
C THR A 3 17.78 -1.12 -23.13
N GLN A 4 16.60 -1.70 -22.97
CA GLN A 4 15.75 -1.48 -21.76
C GLN A 4 15.90 -2.57 -20.69
N SER A 5 16.57 -3.68 -20.96
CA SER A 5 16.74 -4.78 -19.97
C SER A 5 17.80 -4.44 -18.91
N LEU A 6 18.90 -3.86 -19.28
CA LEU A 6 20.01 -3.53 -18.38
C LEU A 6 19.63 -2.61 -17.20
N PRO A 7 18.87 -1.50 -17.38
CA PRO A 7 18.46 -0.68 -16.25
C PRO A 7 17.54 -1.40 -15.27
N ARG A 8 16.65 -2.27 -15.75
CA ARG A 8 15.73 -3.04 -14.91
C ARG A 8 16.46 -4.12 -14.10
N GLU A 9 17.40 -4.83 -14.72
CA GLU A 9 18.22 -5.83 -14.05
C GLU A 9 19.08 -5.19 -12.94
N ASN A 10 19.63 -3.99 -13.19
CA ASN A 10 20.39 -3.25 -12.19
C ASN A 10 19.49 -2.83 -11.01
N ALA A 11 18.29 -2.30 -11.27
CA ALA A 11 17.35 -1.94 -10.23
C ALA A 11 16.99 -3.16 -9.35
N ILE A 12 16.67 -4.30 -9.96
CA ILE A 12 16.37 -5.55 -9.25
C ILE A 12 17.59 -6.02 -8.44
N GLY A 13 18.79 -5.88 -8.97
CA GLY A 13 20.04 -6.21 -8.27
C GLY A 13 20.24 -5.36 -7.02
N GLU A 14 20.08 -4.04 -7.10
CA GLU A 14 20.17 -3.12 -5.96
C GLU A 14 19.06 -3.39 -4.92
N LEU A 15 17.84 -3.61 -5.37
CA LEU A 15 16.72 -3.99 -4.49
C LEU A 15 16.97 -5.33 -3.78
N SER A 16 17.58 -6.30 -4.46
CA SER A 16 17.95 -7.58 -3.87
C SER A 16 19.03 -7.43 -2.79
N GLN A 17 19.98 -6.52 -2.98
CA GLN A 17 20.98 -6.20 -1.95
C GLN A 17 20.34 -5.52 -0.73
N LEU A 18 19.37 -4.64 -0.94
CA LEU A 18 18.67 -3.95 0.14
C LEU A 18 17.75 -4.87 0.96
N LEU A 19 17.01 -5.77 0.30
CA LEU A 19 15.89 -6.49 0.90
C LEU A 19 16.16 -7.98 1.15
N GLY A 20 17.17 -8.56 0.49
CA GLY A 20 17.49 -9.99 0.60
C GLY A 20 16.30 -10.87 0.19
N ASP A 21 15.89 -11.75 1.10
CA ASP A 21 14.78 -12.70 0.94
C ASP A 21 13.39 -12.05 0.82
N ARG A 22 13.29 -10.75 1.10
CA ARG A 22 12.06 -9.96 0.94
C ARG A 22 11.87 -9.38 -0.47
N LEU A 23 12.69 -9.78 -1.43
CA LEU A 23 12.47 -9.62 -2.87
C LEU A 23 12.28 -10.98 -3.50
N THR A 24 11.27 -11.13 -4.34
CA THR A 24 11.04 -12.37 -5.09
C THR A 24 10.73 -12.08 -6.56
N ALA A 25 11.32 -12.88 -7.45
CA ALA A 25 10.99 -12.94 -8.87
C ALA A 25 10.27 -14.26 -9.22
N SER A 26 9.76 -15.00 -8.22
CA SER A 26 8.98 -16.23 -8.43
C SER A 26 7.78 -15.97 -9.33
N VAL A 27 7.62 -16.76 -10.37
CA VAL A 27 6.53 -16.63 -11.34
C VAL A 27 5.17 -16.67 -10.64
N ALA A 28 4.96 -17.62 -9.74
CA ALA A 28 3.69 -17.77 -9.03
C ALA A 28 3.33 -16.54 -8.19
N VAL A 29 4.31 -15.94 -7.48
CA VAL A 29 4.09 -14.74 -6.68
C VAL A 29 3.83 -13.53 -7.58
N ARG A 30 4.58 -13.39 -8.66
CA ARG A 30 4.39 -12.29 -9.63
C ARG A 30 3.02 -12.35 -10.29
N GLU A 31 2.58 -13.55 -10.72
CA GLU A 31 1.25 -13.74 -11.30
C GLU A 31 0.14 -13.40 -10.31
N GLN A 32 0.27 -13.79 -9.03
CA GLN A 32 -0.67 -13.43 -8.00
C GLN A 32 -0.80 -11.90 -7.84
N HIS A 33 0.30 -11.16 -7.95
CA HIS A 33 0.33 -9.70 -7.83
C HIS A 33 -0.01 -8.96 -9.13
N GLY A 34 -0.09 -9.66 -10.26
CA GLY A 34 -0.50 -9.11 -11.55
C GLY A 34 -1.99 -9.29 -11.85
N ASN A 35 -2.68 -10.13 -11.08
CA ASN A 35 -4.09 -10.43 -11.25
C ASN A 35 -4.95 -9.38 -10.54
N GLY A 36 -5.46 -8.41 -11.30
CA GLY A 36 -6.50 -7.49 -10.82
C GLY A 36 -7.86 -7.87 -11.40
N GLU A 37 -8.94 -7.56 -10.69
CA GLU A 37 -10.32 -7.79 -11.16
C GLU A 37 -10.74 -6.84 -12.30
N CYS A 38 -9.83 -6.03 -12.82
CA CYS A 38 -10.10 -5.07 -13.89
C CYS A 38 -9.97 -5.71 -15.26
N GLY A 39 -11.08 -5.81 -16.00
CA GLY A 39 -11.12 -6.30 -17.37
C GLY A 39 -10.55 -5.35 -18.45
N LEU A 40 -10.04 -4.17 -18.06
CA LEU A 40 -9.54 -3.15 -19.01
C LEU A 40 -8.12 -3.45 -19.52
N TYR A 41 -7.34 -4.23 -18.79
CA TYR A 41 -5.97 -4.58 -19.14
C TYR A 41 -5.79 -6.09 -19.11
N THR A 42 -5.02 -6.61 -20.06
CA THR A 42 -4.53 -7.98 -19.95
C THR A 42 -3.64 -8.07 -18.72
N PRO A 43 -3.91 -8.97 -17.77
CA PRO A 43 -3.07 -9.13 -16.59
C PRO A 43 -1.62 -9.37 -17.01
N GLN A 44 -0.72 -8.53 -16.54
CA GLN A 44 0.71 -8.70 -16.70
C GLN A 44 1.35 -8.70 -15.32
N PRO A 45 2.13 -9.74 -14.98
CA PRO A 45 2.83 -9.79 -13.72
C PRO A 45 3.94 -8.74 -13.67
N PRO A 46 4.24 -8.16 -12.50
CA PRO A 46 5.41 -7.31 -12.30
C PRO A 46 6.70 -8.10 -12.55
N ASP A 47 7.83 -7.40 -12.75
CA ASP A 47 9.15 -8.04 -12.91
C ASP A 47 9.63 -8.66 -11.58
N ALA A 48 9.30 -8.03 -10.45
CA ALA A 48 9.57 -8.51 -9.11
C ALA A 48 8.53 -8.01 -8.10
N VAL A 49 8.43 -8.69 -6.96
CA VAL A 49 7.62 -8.28 -5.81
C VAL A 49 8.55 -8.06 -4.62
N VAL A 50 8.35 -6.96 -3.89
CA VAL A 50 9.12 -6.59 -2.69
C VAL A 50 8.21 -6.37 -1.50
N PHE A 51 8.69 -6.76 -0.30
CA PHE A 51 7.95 -6.73 0.95
C PHE A 51 8.66 -5.84 1.98
N PRO A 52 8.50 -4.51 1.93
CA PRO A 52 9.08 -3.61 2.93
C PRO A 52 8.39 -3.77 4.29
N ARG A 53 9.13 -3.39 5.36
CA ARG A 53 8.66 -3.40 6.75
C ARG A 53 8.60 -2.02 7.38
N SER A 54 9.14 -1.00 6.72
CA SER A 54 9.15 0.37 7.23
C SER A 54 8.95 1.39 6.12
N THR A 55 8.58 2.61 6.51
CA THR A 55 8.47 3.75 5.60
C THR A 55 9.81 4.09 4.95
N GLU A 56 10.89 3.94 5.68
CA GLU A 56 12.26 4.20 5.21
C GLU A 56 12.67 3.19 4.14
N GLU A 57 12.30 1.92 4.30
CA GLU A 57 12.52 0.90 3.27
C GLU A 57 11.69 1.20 2.01
N VAL A 58 10.43 1.60 2.15
CA VAL A 58 9.62 2.05 0.99
C VAL A 58 10.28 3.22 0.29
N SER A 59 10.78 4.21 1.04
CA SER A 59 11.52 5.36 0.49
C SER A 59 12.75 4.93 -0.30
N ALA A 60 13.56 4.01 0.25
CA ALA A 60 14.75 3.49 -0.43
C ALA A 60 14.38 2.71 -1.71
N ILE A 61 13.35 1.85 -1.66
CA ILE A 61 12.84 1.11 -2.83
C ILE A 61 12.41 2.08 -3.93
N VAL A 62 11.60 3.08 -3.58
CA VAL A 62 11.09 4.08 -4.53
C VAL A 62 12.26 4.88 -5.13
N SER A 63 13.24 5.27 -4.33
CA SER A 63 14.43 6.01 -4.81
C SER A 63 15.24 5.18 -5.82
N ILE A 64 15.47 3.90 -5.55
CA ILE A 64 16.17 2.99 -6.49
C ILE A 64 15.34 2.86 -7.78
N CYS A 65 14.05 2.60 -7.68
CA CYS A 65 13.19 2.48 -8.86
C CYS A 65 13.17 3.77 -9.68
N ALA A 66 13.08 4.93 -9.04
CA ALA A 66 13.11 6.23 -9.70
C ALA A 66 14.43 6.47 -10.45
N ALA A 67 15.58 6.14 -9.83
CA ALA A 67 16.90 6.28 -10.45
C ALA A 67 17.07 5.45 -11.73
N HIS A 68 16.40 4.30 -11.80
CA HIS A 68 16.46 3.40 -12.95
C HIS A 68 15.23 3.53 -13.89
N ALA A 69 14.35 4.52 -13.70
CA ALA A 69 13.08 4.66 -14.42
C ALA A 69 12.24 3.36 -14.41
N MET A 70 12.31 2.61 -13.30
CA MET A 70 11.60 1.35 -13.10
C MET A 70 10.16 1.63 -12.70
N PRO A 71 9.15 1.10 -13.42
CA PRO A 71 7.76 1.23 -13.02
C PRO A 71 7.51 0.63 -11.63
N MET A 72 6.59 1.24 -10.88
CA MET A 72 6.25 0.81 -9.52
C MET A 72 4.74 0.65 -9.38
N VAL A 73 4.30 -0.39 -8.70
CA VAL A 73 2.90 -0.66 -8.38
C VAL A 73 2.78 -0.90 -6.87
N PRO A 74 2.20 0.02 -6.09
CA PRO A 74 1.91 -0.24 -4.69
C PRO A 74 0.77 -1.26 -4.57
N TYR A 75 0.90 -2.17 -3.59
CA TYR A 75 -0.03 -3.27 -3.44
C TYR A 75 -0.41 -3.45 -1.96
N GLY A 76 -1.70 -3.65 -1.71
CA GLY A 76 -2.23 -4.01 -0.40
C GLY A 76 -2.70 -5.47 -0.41
N VAL A 77 -3.98 -5.70 -0.70
CA VAL A 77 -4.59 -7.04 -0.84
C VAL A 77 -5.16 -7.30 -2.25
N GLY A 78 -4.93 -6.40 -3.20
CA GLY A 78 -5.30 -6.59 -4.60
C GLY A 78 -6.80 -6.52 -4.93
N THR A 79 -7.63 -6.04 -4.02
CA THR A 79 -9.10 -6.01 -4.16
C THR A 79 -9.65 -4.79 -4.90
N SER A 80 -8.80 -3.93 -5.47
CA SER A 80 -9.25 -2.81 -6.29
C SER A 80 -9.79 -3.31 -7.63
N VAL A 81 -10.99 -2.84 -7.99
CA VAL A 81 -11.66 -3.17 -9.25
C VAL A 81 -11.35 -2.18 -10.38
N GLU A 82 -10.50 -1.18 -10.13
CA GLU A 82 -10.17 -0.09 -11.06
C GLU A 82 -8.84 -0.30 -11.80
N GLY A 83 -8.22 -1.47 -11.65
CA GLY A 83 -6.95 -1.80 -12.31
C GLY A 83 -5.69 -1.22 -11.66
N ASN A 84 -5.80 -0.62 -10.48
CA ASN A 84 -4.70 0.05 -9.78
C ASN A 84 -3.53 -0.86 -9.42
N VAL A 85 -3.76 -2.17 -9.36
CA VAL A 85 -2.77 -3.19 -9.00
C VAL A 85 -2.16 -3.90 -10.20
N THR A 86 -2.59 -3.56 -11.41
CA THR A 86 -2.04 -4.15 -12.65
C THR A 86 -0.70 -3.52 -13.00
N ALA A 87 0.19 -4.31 -13.59
CA ALA A 87 1.53 -3.88 -13.99
C ALA A 87 1.70 -3.88 -15.52
N PRO A 88 0.97 -3.03 -16.29
CA PRO A 88 0.95 -3.08 -17.75
C PRO A 88 2.32 -2.83 -18.39
N TYR A 89 3.24 -2.27 -17.64
CA TYR A 89 4.62 -2.01 -18.06
C TYR A 89 5.65 -2.87 -17.31
N GLY A 90 5.21 -3.93 -16.60
CA GLY A 90 6.07 -4.66 -15.67
C GLY A 90 6.45 -3.80 -14.48
N GLY A 91 7.70 -3.91 -14.02
CA GLY A 91 8.21 -3.10 -12.91
C GLY A 91 8.16 -3.83 -11.57
N VAL A 92 8.25 -3.08 -10.48
CA VAL A 92 8.29 -3.62 -9.11
C VAL A 92 6.93 -3.44 -8.44
N CYS A 93 6.37 -4.54 -7.95
CA CYS A 93 5.22 -4.49 -7.05
C CYS A 93 5.70 -4.34 -5.61
N ILE A 94 5.24 -3.30 -4.93
CA ILE A 94 5.59 -2.99 -3.54
C ILE A 94 4.44 -3.45 -2.66
N ASP A 95 4.55 -4.66 -2.12
CA ASP A 95 3.54 -5.25 -1.25
C ASP A 95 3.75 -4.81 0.19
N LEU A 96 2.79 -4.06 0.72
CA LEU A 96 2.83 -3.48 2.06
C LEU A 96 2.27 -4.41 3.15
N SER A 97 1.99 -5.67 2.86
CA SER A 97 1.39 -6.62 3.80
C SER A 97 2.24 -6.88 5.05
N GLN A 98 3.57 -6.67 4.98
CA GLN A 98 4.46 -6.77 6.13
C GLN A 98 4.51 -5.49 6.99
N MET A 99 3.87 -4.40 6.57
CA MET A 99 3.66 -3.19 7.34
C MET A 99 2.27 -3.21 8.00
N ASN A 100 2.08 -4.13 8.95
CA ASN A 100 0.76 -4.47 9.51
C ASN A 100 0.63 -4.26 11.03
N GLU A 101 1.37 -3.31 11.57
CA GLU A 101 1.35 -2.97 12.98
C GLU A 101 0.29 -1.90 13.31
N VAL A 102 -0.48 -2.12 14.38
CA VAL A 102 -1.26 -1.07 15.05
C VAL A 102 -0.33 -0.36 16.03
N VAL A 103 0.17 0.80 15.61
CA VAL A 103 1.26 1.52 16.31
C VAL A 103 0.77 2.14 17.61
N CYS A 104 -0.42 2.74 17.61
CA CYS A 104 -0.99 3.41 18.79
C CYS A 104 -2.51 3.52 18.65
N VAL A 105 -3.20 3.34 19.79
CA VAL A 105 -4.62 3.64 19.93
C VAL A 105 -4.81 4.65 21.06
N ASN A 106 -5.45 5.78 20.79
CA ASN A 106 -5.79 6.82 21.74
C ASN A 106 -7.32 6.79 21.98
N GLU A 107 -7.75 5.94 22.89
CA GLU A 107 -9.18 5.67 23.13
C GLU A 107 -9.97 6.93 23.51
N ALA A 108 -9.39 7.81 24.34
CA ALA A 108 -10.03 9.05 24.77
C ALA A 108 -10.22 10.07 23.64
N ASP A 109 -9.33 10.04 22.63
CA ASP A 109 -9.35 10.94 21.48
C ASP A 109 -10.06 10.32 20.25
N LEU A 110 -10.41 9.02 20.35
CA LEU A 110 -11.04 8.24 19.26
C LEU A 110 -10.18 8.22 17.99
N ASP A 111 -8.87 8.14 18.13
CA ASP A 111 -7.96 8.02 16.99
C ASP A 111 -6.95 6.87 17.18
N CYS A 112 -6.39 6.41 16.08
CA CYS A 112 -5.29 5.44 16.09
C CYS A 112 -4.29 5.74 14.98
N THR A 113 -3.06 5.26 15.18
CA THR A 113 -2.01 5.25 14.16
C THR A 113 -1.72 3.81 13.79
N VAL A 114 -1.77 3.51 12.51
CA VAL A 114 -1.54 2.17 11.96
C VAL A 114 -0.62 2.21 10.76
N GLN A 115 0.07 1.13 10.50
CA GLN A 115 0.80 0.93 9.26
C GLN A 115 -0.15 0.64 8.08
N ALA A 116 0.30 0.92 6.86
CA ALA A 116 -0.54 0.88 5.66
C ALA A 116 -1.10 -0.52 5.32
N GLY A 117 -0.41 -1.59 5.71
CA GLY A 117 -0.80 -2.98 5.48
C GLY A 117 -1.79 -3.55 6.50
N VAL A 118 -2.14 -2.80 7.56
CA VAL A 118 -3.19 -3.22 8.51
C VAL A 118 -4.52 -3.31 7.78
N THR A 119 -5.21 -4.46 7.89
CA THR A 119 -6.54 -4.61 7.32
C THR A 119 -7.62 -4.06 8.26
N ARG A 120 -8.79 -3.74 7.69
CA ARG A 120 -9.96 -3.32 8.48
C ARG A 120 -10.32 -4.35 9.57
N LYS A 121 -10.32 -5.62 9.21
CA LYS A 121 -10.65 -6.69 10.18
C LYS A 121 -9.62 -6.80 11.29
N GLN A 122 -8.32 -6.71 10.95
CA GLN A 122 -7.26 -6.71 11.94
C GLN A 122 -7.42 -5.56 12.94
N LEU A 123 -7.66 -4.33 12.45
CA LEU A 123 -7.89 -3.18 13.32
C LEU A 123 -9.10 -3.38 14.21
N ASN A 124 -10.25 -3.81 13.66
CA ASN A 124 -11.45 -4.03 14.45
C ASN A 124 -11.30 -5.19 15.44
N GLN A 125 -10.54 -6.22 15.12
CA GLN A 125 -10.18 -7.28 16.06
C GLN A 125 -9.29 -6.76 17.21
N TYR A 126 -8.37 -5.86 16.91
CA TYR A 126 -7.53 -5.20 17.91
C TYR A 126 -8.37 -4.32 18.86
N LEU A 127 -9.36 -3.60 18.32
CA LEU A 127 -10.20 -2.66 19.07
C LEU A 127 -11.36 -3.32 19.83
N LYS A 128 -11.65 -4.61 19.65
CA LYS A 128 -12.88 -5.29 20.11
C LYS A 128 -13.19 -5.09 21.61
N ASP A 129 -12.17 -5.04 22.46
CA ASP A 129 -12.34 -4.95 23.91
C ASP A 129 -12.40 -3.49 24.42
N THR A 130 -12.19 -2.50 23.54
CA THR A 130 -12.27 -1.07 23.85
C THR A 130 -13.65 -0.47 23.66
N GLY A 131 -14.57 -1.20 23.01
CA GLY A 131 -15.87 -0.68 22.58
C GLY A 131 -15.79 0.25 21.35
N LEU A 132 -14.61 0.40 20.75
CA LEU A 132 -14.37 1.18 19.54
C LEU A 132 -14.33 0.29 18.29
N PHE A 133 -14.54 0.90 17.13
CA PHE A 133 -14.39 0.22 15.84
C PHE A 133 -14.06 1.22 14.73
N PHE A 134 -13.39 0.73 13.69
CA PHE A 134 -13.16 1.48 12.48
C PHE A 134 -14.36 1.31 11.53
N PRO A 135 -15.07 2.40 11.15
CA PRO A 135 -16.41 2.30 10.59
C PRO A 135 -16.46 2.04 9.08
N ILE A 136 -15.38 2.26 8.34
CA ILE A 136 -15.43 2.15 6.88
C ILE A 136 -15.39 0.67 6.47
N ASP A 137 -16.42 0.23 5.76
CA ASP A 137 -16.73 -1.16 5.48
C ASP A 137 -16.88 -1.46 3.98
N PRO A 138 -15.79 -1.33 3.18
CA PRO A 138 -15.82 -1.82 1.81
C PRO A 138 -16.13 -3.32 1.80
N GLY A 139 -16.69 -3.84 0.72
CA GLY A 139 -17.05 -5.25 0.61
C GLY A 139 -15.90 -6.23 0.87
N ALA A 140 -14.67 -5.83 0.51
CA ALA A 140 -13.47 -6.60 0.76
C ALA A 140 -12.82 -6.27 2.12
N ASP A 141 -12.01 -7.20 2.65
CA ASP A 141 -11.12 -6.91 3.78
C ASP A 141 -9.85 -6.24 3.27
N ALA A 142 -9.97 -4.96 2.95
CA ALA A 142 -8.90 -4.17 2.37
C ALA A 142 -7.93 -3.64 3.45
N THR A 143 -6.69 -3.37 3.03
CA THR A 143 -5.71 -2.66 3.87
C THR A 143 -6.06 -1.19 3.99
N LEU A 144 -5.76 -0.58 5.14
CA LEU A 144 -6.06 0.84 5.38
C LEU A 144 -5.31 1.76 4.42
N GLY A 145 -4.07 1.43 4.05
CA GLY A 145 -3.34 2.15 3.00
C GLY A 145 -4.00 2.05 1.63
N GLY A 146 -4.45 0.85 1.24
CA GLY A 146 -5.21 0.64 0.00
C GLY A 146 -6.54 1.38 0.01
N MET A 147 -7.26 1.35 1.13
CA MET A 147 -8.49 2.12 1.31
C MET A 147 -8.26 3.63 1.19
N ALA A 148 -7.15 4.13 1.73
CA ALA A 148 -6.78 5.55 1.61
C ALA A 148 -6.48 5.92 0.15
N ALA A 149 -5.73 5.09 -0.57
CA ALA A 149 -5.37 5.31 -1.97
C ALA A 149 -6.58 5.34 -2.90
N THR A 150 -7.59 4.49 -2.66
CA THR A 150 -8.81 4.39 -3.47
C THR A 150 -9.97 5.23 -2.93
N ARG A 151 -9.78 5.98 -1.84
CA ARG A 151 -10.84 6.72 -1.16
C ARG A 151 -12.05 5.83 -0.86
N ALA A 152 -11.81 4.70 -0.22
CA ALA A 152 -12.81 3.67 0.03
C ALA A 152 -14.04 4.21 0.77
N SER A 153 -15.17 3.60 0.50
CA SER A 153 -16.45 3.84 1.12
C SER A 153 -17.08 2.51 1.53
N GLY A 154 -18.30 2.52 2.05
CA GLY A 154 -19.05 1.33 2.41
C GLY A 154 -20.45 1.71 2.87
N THR A 155 -21.24 0.73 3.32
CA THR A 155 -22.61 0.95 3.76
C THR A 155 -22.71 1.87 4.98
N ASN A 156 -21.73 1.80 5.86
CA ASN A 156 -21.62 2.66 7.04
C ASN A 156 -21.31 4.14 6.73
N ALA A 157 -20.92 4.45 5.48
CA ALA A 157 -20.57 5.81 5.08
C ALA A 157 -21.73 6.82 5.22
N VAL A 158 -22.98 6.35 5.14
CA VAL A 158 -24.18 7.18 5.38
C VAL A 158 -24.13 7.84 6.77
N ARG A 159 -23.61 7.14 7.78
CA ARG A 159 -23.52 7.63 9.15
C ARG A 159 -22.15 8.22 9.49
N TYR A 160 -21.07 7.59 9.05
CA TYR A 160 -19.72 7.88 9.51
C TYR A 160 -18.86 8.59 8.48
N GLY A 161 -19.40 8.86 7.29
CA GLY A 161 -18.62 9.40 6.17
C GLY A 161 -17.81 8.32 5.45
N THR A 162 -17.03 8.73 4.47
CA THR A 162 -16.10 7.86 3.73
C THR A 162 -14.74 7.82 4.42
N LEU A 163 -13.77 7.16 3.82
CA LEU A 163 -12.41 7.16 4.37
C LEU A 163 -11.82 8.56 4.48
N ARG A 164 -12.15 9.47 3.58
CA ARG A 164 -11.70 10.86 3.61
C ARG A 164 -11.99 11.56 4.95
N GLU A 165 -13.19 11.36 5.50
CA GLU A 165 -13.61 11.97 6.75
C GLU A 165 -12.98 11.29 7.97
N ASN A 166 -12.45 10.07 7.79
CA ASN A 166 -11.89 9.24 8.85
C ASN A 166 -10.36 9.18 8.86
N VAL A 167 -9.67 9.81 7.90
CA VAL A 167 -8.21 9.95 7.88
C VAL A 167 -7.82 11.33 8.37
N LEU A 168 -7.06 11.40 9.47
CA LEU A 168 -6.55 12.64 10.05
C LEU A 168 -5.22 13.07 9.42
N GLY A 169 -4.39 12.13 9.06
CA GLY A 169 -3.09 12.39 8.46
C GLY A 169 -2.47 11.14 7.86
N LEU A 170 -1.52 11.34 6.95
CA LEU A 170 -0.80 10.29 6.26
C LEU A 170 0.71 10.55 6.31
N THR A 171 1.50 9.49 6.45
CA THR A 171 2.90 9.48 6.05
C THR A 171 2.95 8.90 4.64
N VAL A 172 3.47 9.66 3.69
CA VAL A 172 3.46 9.33 2.26
C VAL A 172 4.88 9.34 1.72
N VAL A 173 5.22 8.33 0.93
CA VAL A 173 6.44 8.31 0.12
C VAL A 173 6.08 8.80 -1.28
N LEU A 174 6.73 9.87 -1.72
CA LEU A 174 6.55 10.46 -3.04
C LEU A 174 7.29 9.66 -4.12
N PRO A 175 6.98 9.84 -5.42
CA PRO A 175 7.65 9.12 -6.51
C PRO A 175 9.15 9.31 -6.62
N ASP A 176 9.71 10.33 -5.95
CA ASP A 176 11.15 10.58 -5.85
C ASP A 176 11.79 9.99 -4.58
N GLY A 177 11.02 9.23 -3.80
CA GLY A 177 11.45 8.62 -2.54
C GLY A 177 11.33 9.52 -1.32
N LYS A 178 10.98 10.81 -1.45
CA LYS A 178 10.83 11.70 -0.29
C LYS A 178 9.65 11.29 0.58
N ILE A 179 9.87 11.33 1.89
CA ILE A 179 8.83 11.10 2.88
C ILE A 179 8.21 12.43 3.28
N ILE A 180 6.90 12.54 3.17
CA ILE A 180 6.14 13.70 3.65
C ILE A 180 5.07 13.26 4.64
N LYS A 181 4.64 14.20 5.48
CA LYS A 181 3.47 14.03 6.36
C LYS A 181 2.40 15.03 5.98
N THR A 182 1.16 14.57 5.90
CA THR A 182 -0.01 15.38 5.62
C THR A 182 -0.97 15.32 6.80
N GLY A 183 -1.57 16.45 7.17
CA GLY A 183 -2.52 16.52 8.28
C GLY A 183 -1.87 16.29 9.65
N GLY A 184 -2.68 15.87 10.59
CA GLY A 184 -2.30 15.59 11.97
C GLY A 184 -3.51 15.18 12.80
N ARG A 185 -3.33 14.84 14.09
CA ARG A 185 -4.40 14.35 14.96
C ARG A 185 -5.54 15.36 15.19
N ALA A 186 -5.31 16.66 14.99
CA ALA A 186 -6.34 17.67 15.14
C ALA A 186 -7.19 17.82 13.88
N ARG A 187 -8.51 17.77 14.01
CA ARG A 187 -9.46 18.01 12.90
C ARG A 187 -9.60 19.49 12.54
N LYS A 188 -9.05 20.38 13.35
CA LYS A 188 -9.18 21.83 13.12
C LYS A 188 -8.32 22.24 11.93
N SER A 189 -8.96 22.72 10.88
CA SER A 189 -8.29 23.54 9.86
C SER A 189 -8.20 24.97 10.39
N SER A 190 -7.01 25.50 10.46
CA SER A 190 -6.77 26.92 10.68
C SER A 190 -6.87 27.67 9.37
#